data_cda3ebe46c391d4b0bd45fe4b556d1fe
#
_entry.id   cda3ebe46c391d4b0bd45fe4b556d1fe
#
_cell.length_a   1.000
_cell.length_b   1.000
_cell.length_c   1.000
_cell.angle_alpha   90.00
_cell.angle_beta   90.00
_cell.angle_gamma   90.00
#
_symmetry.space_group_name_H-M   'P 1'
#
loop_
_entity.id
_entity.type
_entity.pdbx_description
1 polymer ?
#
loop_
_entity_poly.entity_id
_entity_poly.type
_entity_poly.pdbx_seq_one_letter_code
_entity_poly.pdbx_strand_id
1 'polypeptide(L)'
;MNARLLNVALDAAERRWHVFPLRPRDKRPALHGETVCTGTGDCAGGHRKWEQRATIDPDRIRKAWSAGAFNVGIATGPSGLVVVDLDPVKAKDPKGTPDGVTSLQALCERAGQTVPATYRTRTASGGQHLYFTAPAGARLGNSAGRLGKHIDTRAHGGYVVGAGSTLPNGAYEVVDPTEPVPLPEWLYALLTPRQSSRALTAAPVPVRASRYAAAALRAETAAVAGAGEGVRNSTLVRAARALGRFIPSGDLDRREVEQALNSAGLAAGLRENECRKAVASALNWSVANNSGRPA
;
A
#
# COMPACT_ATOMS: atom_id res chain seq x y z
N MET A 1 -9.70 17.16 -27.06
CA MET A 1 -10.10 16.81 -25.68
C MET A 1 -10.50 15.34 -25.64
N ASN A 2 -9.96 14.54 -24.75
CA ASN A 2 -10.34 13.11 -24.68
C ASN A 2 -11.61 12.97 -23.83
N ALA A 3 -12.77 13.25 -24.45
CA ALA A 3 -14.09 13.23 -23.81
C ALA A 3 -14.36 11.93 -23.06
N ARG A 4 -13.86 10.80 -23.55
CA ARG A 4 -14.03 9.48 -22.92
C ARG A 4 -13.40 9.42 -21.53
N LEU A 5 -12.15 9.85 -21.37
CA LEU A 5 -11.47 9.79 -20.06
C LEU A 5 -12.00 10.81 -19.07
N LEU A 6 -12.47 11.96 -19.56
CA LEU A 6 -13.20 12.91 -18.73
C LEU A 6 -14.51 12.29 -18.19
N ASN A 7 -15.31 11.66 -19.05
CA ASN A 7 -16.55 11.01 -18.62
C ASN A 7 -16.27 9.91 -17.60
N VAL A 8 -15.26 9.06 -17.83
CA VAL A 8 -14.83 8.04 -16.85
C VAL A 8 -14.49 8.66 -15.49
N ALA A 9 -13.81 9.81 -15.47
CA ALA A 9 -13.48 10.47 -14.21
C ALA A 9 -14.72 11.07 -13.52
N LEU A 10 -15.66 11.61 -14.29
CA LEU A 10 -16.93 12.13 -13.77
C LEU A 10 -17.82 11.00 -13.24
N ASP A 11 -17.97 9.90 -13.99
CA ASP A 11 -18.74 8.71 -13.58
C ASP A 11 -18.19 8.13 -12.27
N ALA A 12 -16.87 8.08 -12.12
CA ALA A 12 -16.25 7.67 -10.85
C ALA A 12 -16.54 8.64 -9.71
N ALA A 13 -16.54 9.95 -9.99
CA ALA A 13 -16.85 10.98 -8.99
C ALA A 13 -18.34 10.93 -8.55
N GLU A 14 -19.28 10.62 -9.46
CA GLU A 14 -20.70 10.38 -9.15
C GLU A 14 -20.88 9.22 -8.16
N ARG A 15 -20.02 8.18 -8.26
CA ARG A 15 -19.95 7.07 -7.29
C ARG A 15 -19.26 7.45 -5.99
N ARG A 16 -18.94 8.74 -5.77
CA ARG A 16 -18.15 9.26 -4.62
C ARG A 16 -16.71 8.74 -4.57
N TRP A 17 -16.18 8.28 -5.69
CA TRP A 17 -14.79 7.89 -5.78
C TRP A 17 -13.89 9.08 -6.12
N HIS A 18 -12.95 9.35 -5.26
CA HIS A 18 -12.01 10.47 -5.41
C HIS A 18 -11.00 10.17 -6.51
N VAL A 19 -11.01 10.98 -7.57
CA VAL A 19 -10.16 10.78 -8.72
C VAL A 19 -9.03 11.79 -8.80
N PHE A 20 -7.96 11.40 -9.48
CA PHE A 20 -6.83 12.25 -9.81
C PHE A 20 -6.19 11.80 -11.13
N PRO A 21 -5.50 12.69 -11.88
CA PRO A 21 -4.92 12.37 -13.17
C PRO A 21 -3.68 11.48 -13.02
N LEU A 22 -3.64 10.40 -13.81
CA LEU A 22 -2.45 9.61 -14.07
C LEU A 22 -1.87 9.99 -15.42
N ARG A 23 -0.57 9.79 -15.62
CA ARG A 23 0.10 10.07 -16.90
C ARG A 23 -0.55 9.28 -18.02
N PRO A 24 -0.63 9.84 -19.23
CA PRO A 24 -1.16 9.13 -20.39
C PRO A 24 -0.42 7.79 -20.60
N ARG A 25 -1.16 6.72 -20.79
CA ARG A 25 -0.64 5.36 -20.99
C ARG A 25 0.28 4.84 -19.87
N ASP A 26 0.16 5.38 -18.66
CA ASP A 26 0.97 5.02 -17.48
C ASP A 26 0.05 4.90 -16.24
N LYS A 27 0.57 4.27 -15.20
CA LYS A 27 -0.08 4.14 -13.89
C LYS A 27 0.35 5.24 -12.92
N ARG A 28 1.43 5.98 -13.22
CA ARG A 28 2.02 6.97 -12.32
C ARG A 28 1.17 8.25 -12.27
N PRO A 29 1.04 8.88 -11.09
CA PRO A 29 0.39 10.18 -10.97
C PRO A 29 1.00 11.22 -11.94
N ALA A 30 0.15 11.99 -12.60
CA ALA A 30 0.56 13.12 -13.46
C ALA A 30 0.88 14.38 -12.66
N LEU A 31 0.77 14.33 -11.34
CA LEU A 31 1.01 15.43 -10.42
C LEU A 31 2.51 15.56 -10.11
N HIS A 32 2.94 16.80 -9.82
CA HIS A 32 4.33 17.07 -9.44
C HIS A 32 4.68 16.47 -8.07
N GLY A 33 5.94 16.04 -7.91
CA GLY A 33 6.49 15.61 -6.63
C GLY A 33 6.89 16.79 -5.73
N GLU A 34 7.18 16.50 -4.48
CA GLU A 34 7.55 17.50 -3.47
C GLU A 34 8.80 18.31 -3.85
N THR A 35 9.80 17.65 -4.42
CA THR A 35 11.10 18.26 -4.81
C THR A 35 11.00 19.32 -5.90
N VAL A 36 9.91 19.29 -6.70
CA VAL A 36 9.66 20.25 -7.79
C VAL A 36 8.39 21.09 -7.54
N CYS A 37 7.92 21.09 -6.30
CA CYS A 37 6.73 21.84 -5.91
C CYS A 37 7.04 23.33 -5.79
N THR A 38 6.28 24.17 -6.51
CA THR A 38 6.42 25.62 -6.47
C THR A 38 5.71 26.29 -5.28
N GLY A 39 4.97 25.53 -4.48
CA GLY A 39 4.20 26.07 -3.35
C GLY A 39 2.99 26.93 -3.76
N THR A 40 2.49 26.80 -4.99
CA THR A 40 1.36 27.60 -5.51
C THR A 40 0.10 26.76 -5.69
N GLY A 41 -1.07 27.39 -5.84
CA GLY A 41 -2.35 26.72 -6.04
C GLY A 41 -2.69 25.79 -4.90
N ASP A 42 -3.00 24.54 -5.19
CA ASP A 42 -3.31 23.51 -4.16
C ASP A 42 -2.19 23.29 -3.14
N CYS A 43 -0.97 23.72 -3.45
CA CYS A 43 0.21 23.56 -2.58
C CYS A 43 0.62 24.85 -1.87
N ALA A 44 -0.19 25.92 -1.88
CA ALA A 44 0.14 27.20 -1.24
C ALA A 44 0.37 27.08 0.29
N GLY A 45 -0.28 26.13 0.95
CA GLY A 45 -0.09 25.80 2.37
C GLY A 45 0.86 24.64 2.63
N GLY A 46 1.70 24.26 1.67
CA GLY A 46 2.61 23.12 1.72
C GLY A 46 2.32 22.08 0.63
N HIS A 47 3.30 21.24 0.32
CA HIS A 47 3.15 20.24 -0.74
C HIS A 47 2.03 19.24 -0.42
N ARG A 48 1.08 19.12 -1.33
CA ARG A 48 -0.02 18.14 -1.26
C ARG A 48 0.27 16.95 -2.16
N LYS A 49 0.27 15.76 -1.58
CA LYS A 49 0.41 14.50 -2.31
C LYS A 49 -0.82 14.21 -3.17
N TRP A 50 -0.71 13.28 -4.11
CA TRP A 50 -1.79 12.90 -5.01
C TRP A 50 -3.09 12.53 -4.27
N GLU A 51 -3.03 11.82 -3.14
CA GLU A 51 -4.19 11.42 -2.35
C GLU A 51 -4.95 12.63 -1.78
N GLN A 52 -4.22 13.66 -1.31
CA GLN A 52 -4.79 14.91 -0.79
C GLN A 52 -5.35 15.81 -1.89
N ARG A 53 -4.97 15.57 -3.15
CA ARG A 53 -5.42 16.31 -4.34
C ARG A 53 -6.52 15.57 -5.11
N ALA A 54 -6.76 14.29 -4.78
CA ALA A 54 -7.86 13.52 -5.31
C ALA A 54 -9.20 14.18 -4.94
N THR A 55 -10.15 14.20 -5.86
CA THR A 55 -11.37 14.99 -5.74
C THR A 55 -12.58 14.31 -6.37
N ILE A 56 -13.77 14.65 -5.89
CA ILE A 56 -15.06 14.33 -6.51
C ILE A 56 -15.72 15.60 -7.09
N ASP A 57 -15.06 16.76 -7.02
CA ASP A 57 -15.55 18.02 -7.54
C ASP A 57 -15.51 18.00 -9.09
N PRO A 58 -16.65 18.10 -9.78
CA PRO A 58 -16.71 17.98 -11.22
C PRO A 58 -15.98 19.11 -11.95
N ASP A 59 -15.90 20.32 -11.39
CA ASP A 59 -15.22 21.43 -12.05
C ASP A 59 -13.71 21.28 -11.98
N ARG A 60 -13.19 20.80 -10.85
CA ARG A 60 -11.77 20.43 -10.73
C ARG A 60 -11.42 19.27 -11.68
N ILE A 61 -12.32 18.30 -11.84
CA ILE A 61 -12.15 17.18 -12.76
C ILE A 61 -12.11 17.70 -14.21
N ARG A 62 -13.10 18.50 -14.63
CA ARG A 62 -13.15 19.10 -15.98
C ARG A 62 -11.88 19.90 -16.27
N LYS A 63 -11.45 20.74 -15.32
CA LYS A 63 -10.21 21.51 -15.43
C LYS A 63 -8.98 20.62 -15.60
N ALA A 64 -8.86 19.54 -14.82
CA ALA A 64 -7.71 18.64 -14.90
C ALA A 64 -7.67 17.91 -16.26
N TRP A 65 -8.77 17.31 -16.70
CA TRP A 65 -8.82 16.56 -17.97
C TRP A 65 -8.91 17.43 -19.21
N SER A 66 -9.17 18.75 -19.09
CA SER A 66 -8.98 19.68 -20.21
C SER A 66 -7.51 19.90 -20.57
N ALA A 67 -6.61 19.71 -19.63
CA ALA A 67 -5.17 19.89 -19.81
C ALA A 67 -4.48 18.71 -20.53
N GLY A 68 -5.14 17.56 -20.68
CA GLY A 68 -4.54 16.40 -21.35
C GLY A 68 -5.37 15.12 -21.27
N ALA A 69 -4.95 14.10 -22.04
CA ALA A 69 -5.56 12.77 -22.09
C ALA A 69 -5.08 11.89 -20.94
N PHE A 70 -5.31 12.33 -19.70
CA PHE A 70 -4.86 11.60 -18.51
C PHE A 70 -5.68 10.35 -18.25
N ASN A 71 -5.01 9.25 -17.89
CA ASN A 71 -5.65 8.11 -17.27
C ASN A 71 -6.25 8.51 -15.90
N VAL A 72 -7.19 7.70 -15.41
CA VAL A 72 -7.91 7.97 -14.17
C VAL A 72 -7.32 7.16 -13.03
N GLY A 73 -6.83 7.82 -12.00
CA GLY A 73 -6.49 7.20 -10.72
C GLY A 73 -7.66 7.36 -9.75
N ILE A 74 -8.02 6.31 -9.04
CA ILE A 74 -9.03 6.31 -7.98
C ILE A 74 -8.31 6.13 -6.65
N ALA A 75 -8.33 7.15 -5.80
CA ALA A 75 -7.75 7.12 -4.46
C ALA A 75 -8.62 6.27 -3.53
N THR A 76 -8.18 5.09 -3.16
CA THR A 76 -9.01 4.12 -2.42
C THR A 76 -9.37 4.60 -1.01
N GLY A 77 -8.42 5.21 -0.29
CA GLY A 77 -8.66 5.74 1.06
C GLY A 77 -9.79 6.77 1.13
N PRO A 78 -9.69 7.92 0.45
CA PRO A 78 -10.74 8.95 0.43
C PRO A 78 -12.07 8.47 -0.15
N SER A 79 -12.05 7.44 -1.01
CA SER A 79 -13.24 6.83 -1.60
C SER A 79 -13.92 5.80 -0.69
N GLY A 80 -13.36 5.50 0.47
CA GLY A 80 -13.87 4.47 1.36
C GLY A 80 -13.80 3.05 0.76
N LEU A 81 -12.84 2.81 -0.14
CA LEU A 81 -12.70 1.55 -0.87
C LEU A 81 -11.56 0.68 -0.32
N VAL A 82 -11.78 -0.62 -0.38
CA VAL A 82 -10.75 -1.66 -0.32
C VAL A 82 -10.81 -2.44 -1.62
N VAL A 83 -9.74 -2.38 -2.41
CA VAL A 83 -9.69 -3.12 -3.67
C VAL A 83 -8.75 -4.29 -3.53
N VAL A 84 -9.26 -5.49 -3.82
CA VAL A 84 -8.45 -6.71 -3.94
C VAL A 84 -7.95 -6.79 -5.38
N ASP A 85 -6.64 -6.72 -5.54
CA ASP A 85 -5.93 -6.70 -6.82
C ASP A 85 -5.34 -8.09 -7.08
N LEU A 86 -5.88 -8.77 -8.08
CA LEU A 86 -5.54 -10.13 -8.48
C LEU A 86 -4.64 -10.07 -9.71
N ASP A 87 -3.34 -10.21 -9.49
CA ASP A 87 -2.33 -10.19 -10.57
C ASP A 87 -2.29 -11.52 -11.34
N PRO A 88 -2.02 -11.50 -12.66
CA PRO A 88 -1.66 -12.70 -13.41
C PRO A 88 -0.28 -13.23 -13.00
N VAL A 89 0.04 -14.45 -13.39
CA VAL A 89 1.37 -15.03 -13.24
C VAL A 89 2.39 -14.18 -14.00
N LYS A 90 3.53 -13.90 -13.38
CA LYS A 90 4.61 -13.09 -13.98
C LYS A 90 5.64 -14.02 -14.64
N ALA A 91 6.27 -13.57 -15.72
CA ALA A 91 7.25 -14.38 -16.47
C ALA A 91 8.42 -14.93 -15.60
N LYS A 92 8.73 -14.23 -14.49
CA LYS A 92 9.77 -14.63 -13.54
C LYS A 92 9.31 -15.64 -12.47
N ASP A 93 8.01 -15.92 -12.41
CA ASP A 93 7.49 -16.84 -11.39
C ASP A 93 7.83 -18.30 -11.76
N PRO A 94 8.06 -19.16 -10.75
CA PRO A 94 8.27 -20.58 -10.96
C PRO A 94 7.10 -21.22 -11.74
N LYS A 95 7.41 -22.23 -12.55
CA LYS A 95 6.38 -23.01 -13.26
C LYS A 95 5.38 -23.62 -12.25
N GLY A 96 4.09 -23.50 -12.56
CA GLY A 96 3.02 -23.97 -11.66
C GLY A 96 2.61 -22.98 -10.56
N THR A 97 3.18 -21.77 -10.54
CA THR A 97 2.70 -20.71 -9.63
C THR A 97 1.26 -20.34 -9.99
N PRO A 98 0.30 -20.33 -9.02
CA PRO A 98 -1.06 -19.91 -9.28
C PRO A 98 -1.11 -18.38 -9.51
N ASP A 99 -2.04 -17.93 -10.34
CA ASP A 99 -2.38 -16.52 -10.46
C ASP A 99 -3.21 -16.04 -9.25
N GLY A 100 -3.53 -14.74 -9.23
CA GLY A 100 -4.30 -14.14 -8.13
C GLY A 100 -5.72 -14.70 -8.02
N VAL A 101 -6.36 -15.04 -9.15
CA VAL A 101 -7.73 -15.60 -9.16
C VAL A 101 -7.73 -16.99 -8.54
N THR A 102 -6.83 -17.87 -8.98
CA THR A 102 -6.64 -19.22 -8.43
C THR A 102 -6.26 -19.16 -6.95
N SER A 103 -5.38 -18.22 -6.58
CA SER A 103 -4.98 -18.03 -5.18
C SER A 103 -6.15 -17.59 -4.29
N LEU A 104 -7.02 -16.70 -4.79
CA LEU A 104 -8.22 -16.27 -4.07
C LEU A 104 -9.23 -17.41 -3.94
N GLN A 105 -9.45 -18.18 -4.99
CA GLN A 105 -10.33 -19.36 -4.95
C GLN A 105 -9.86 -20.37 -3.90
N ALA A 106 -8.57 -20.72 -3.89
CA ALA A 106 -8.00 -21.60 -2.87
C ALA A 106 -8.09 -21.01 -1.45
N LEU A 107 -8.02 -19.68 -1.30
CA LEU A 107 -8.24 -19.01 -0.02
C LEU A 107 -9.70 -19.17 0.42
N CYS A 108 -10.66 -18.98 -0.47
CA CYS A 108 -12.10 -19.16 -0.20
C CYS A 108 -12.41 -20.58 0.23
N GLU A 109 -11.90 -21.59 -0.50
CA GLU A 109 -12.07 -23.01 -0.18
C GLU A 109 -11.56 -23.36 1.21
N ARG A 110 -10.32 -22.91 1.54
CA ARG A 110 -9.76 -23.12 2.89
C ARG A 110 -10.52 -22.43 4.00
N ALA A 111 -11.13 -21.29 3.71
CA ALA A 111 -11.92 -20.54 4.67
C ALA A 111 -13.35 -21.02 4.79
N GLY A 112 -13.82 -21.90 3.89
CA GLY A 112 -15.24 -22.28 3.77
C GLY A 112 -16.13 -21.06 3.46
N GLN A 113 -15.61 -20.08 2.71
CA GLN A 113 -16.25 -18.79 2.43
C GLN A 113 -16.31 -18.53 0.93
N THR A 114 -17.16 -17.59 0.55
CA THR A 114 -17.25 -17.11 -0.83
C THR A 114 -17.00 -15.61 -0.90
N VAL A 115 -16.57 -15.13 -2.07
CA VAL A 115 -16.51 -13.69 -2.36
C VAL A 115 -17.82 -13.31 -3.04
N PRO A 116 -18.57 -12.34 -2.50
CA PRO A 116 -19.82 -11.90 -3.11
C PRO A 116 -19.56 -11.19 -4.44
N ALA A 117 -20.56 -11.15 -5.32
CA ALA A 117 -20.55 -10.31 -6.50
C ALA A 117 -20.36 -8.85 -6.08
N THR A 118 -19.48 -8.15 -6.77
CA THR A 118 -19.10 -6.76 -6.47
C THR A 118 -18.56 -6.09 -7.73
N TYR A 119 -18.43 -4.78 -7.73
CA TYR A 119 -17.83 -4.07 -8.85
C TYR A 119 -16.46 -4.66 -9.18
N ARG A 120 -16.26 -5.02 -10.44
CA ARG A 120 -15.04 -5.71 -10.88
C ARG A 120 -14.54 -5.15 -12.20
N THR A 121 -13.22 -4.95 -12.27
CA THR A 121 -12.56 -4.54 -13.50
C THR A 121 -11.50 -5.55 -13.90
N ARG A 122 -11.27 -5.67 -15.20
CA ARG A 122 -10.10 -6.34 -15.78
C ARG A 122 -8.99 -5.32 -15.92
N THR A 123 -7.78 -5.68 -15.52
CA THR A 123 -6.60 -4.82 -15.65
C THR A 123 -5.98 -4.98 -17.05
N ALA A 124 -5.17 -4.02 -17.47
CA ALA A 124 -4.45 -4.06 -18.75
C ALA A 124 -3.50 -5.27 -18.90
N SER A 125 -3.07 -5.87 -17.78
CA SER A 125 -2.23 -7.09 -17.76
C SER A 125 -3.02 -8.38 -17.70
N GLY A 126 -4.36 -8.34 -17.72
CA GLY A 126 -5.24 -9.52 -17.67
C GLY A 126 -5.63 -9.93 -16.24
N GLY A 127 -5.15 -9.23 -15.21
CA GLY A 127 -5.59 -9.42 -13.82
C GLY A 127 -6.98 -8.82 -13.56
N GLN A 128 -7.41 -8.81 -12.30
CA GLN A 128 -8.71 -8.28 -11.89
C GLN A 128 -8.60 -7.42 -10.64
N HIS A 129 -9.41 -6.36 -10.57
CA HIS A 129 -9.68 -5.64 -9.34
C HIS A 129 -11.11 -5.93 -8.87
N LEU A 130 -11.27 -6.34 -7.61
CA LEU A 130 -12.55 -6.48 -6.92
C LEU A 130 -12.68 -5.33 -5.93
N TYR A 131 -13.74 -4.55 -6.05
CA TYR A 131 -13.96 -3.35 -5.25
C TYR A 131 -14.93 -3.63 -4.11
N PHE A 132 -14.55 -3.28 -2.91
CA PHE A 132 -15.37 -3.38 -1.71
C PHE A 132 -15.43 -2.04 -0.99
N THR A 133 -16.52 -1.77 -0.27
CA THR A 133 -16.56 -0.65 0.67
C THR A 133 -15.83 -1.04 1.96
N ALA A 134 -15.02 -0.12 2.47
CA ALA A 134 -14.34 -0.32 3.74
C ALA A 134 -15.35 -0.32 4.91
N PRO A 135 -15.18 -1.18 5.93
CA PRO A 135 -15.99 -1.10 7.13
C PRO A 135 -15.90 0.28 7.80
N ALA A 136 -17.00 0.76 8.36
CA ALA A 136 -17.05 2.06 9.02
C ALA A 136 -15.97 2.18 10.12
N GLY A 137 -15.20 3.27 10.11
CA GLY A 137 -14.13 3.49 11.07
C GLY A 137 -12.87 2.64 10.86
N ALA A 138 -12.87 1.69 9.93
CA ALA A 138 -11.71 0.87 9.64
C ALA A 138 -10.67 1.64 8.80
N ARG A 139 -9.41 1.55 9.19
CA ARG A 139 -8.29 2.12 8.46
C ARG A 139 -7.33 1.04 8.00
N LEU A 140 -7.79 0.22 7.05
CA LEU A 140 -6.95 -0.76 6.40
C LEU A 140 -5.89 -0.06 5.54
N GLY A 141 -4.64 -0.53 5.62
CA GLY A 141 -3.57 -0.12 4.71
C GLY A 141 -3.47 -1.03 3.48
N ASN A 142 -2.59 -0.65 2.55
CA ASN A 142 -2.24 -1.52 1.44
C ASN A 142 -1.52 -2.78 1.94
N SER A 143 -1.68 -3.89 1.23
CA SER A 143 -0.87 -5.08 1.47
C SER A 143 -0.41 -5.71 0.16
N ALA A 144 0.69 -6.46 0.22
CA ALA A 144 1.19 -7.26 -0.89
C ALA A 144 1.30 -8.72 -0.44
N GLY A 145 0.64 -9.62 -1.16
CA GLY A 145 0.69 -11.05 -0.90
C GLY A 145 0.10 -11.52 0.43
N ARG A 146 -0.56 -10.66 1.20
CA ARG A 146 -1.07 -11.00 2.54
C ARG A 146 -2.22 -12.01 2.49
N LEU A 147 -3.08 -11.92 1.49
CA LEU A 147 -4.17 -12.87 1.26
C LEU A 147 -3.72 -14.11 0.50
N GLY A 148 -2.59 -14.05 -0.20
CA GLY A 148 -2.04 -15.14 -0.99
C GLY A 148 -1.12 -14.63 -2.09
N LYS A 149 -0.51 -15.56 -2.83
CA LYS A 149 0.35 -15.24 -3.97
C LYS A 149 -0.44 -14.49 -5.03
N HIS A 150 0.12 -13.41 -5.58
CA HIS A 150 -0.51 -12.54 -6.58
C HIS A 150 -1.83 -11.89 -6.13
N ILE A 151 -2.05 -11.76 -4.82
CA ILE A 151 -3.16 -11.01 -4.24
C ILE A 151 -2.62 -9.83 -3.45
N ASP A 152 -2.78 -8.63 -4.00
CA ASP A 152 -2.49 -7.37 -3.32
C ASP A 152 -3.79 -6.71 -2.85
N THR A 153 -3.71 -5.78 -1.91
CA THR A 153 -4.84 -4.93 -1.56
C THR A 153 -4.44 -3.46 -1.63
N ARG A 154 -5.36 -2.64 -2.14
CA ARG A 154 -5.25 -1.19 -2.17
C ARG A 154 -6.37 -0.60 -1.30
N ALA A 155 -5.98 0.14 -0.28
CA ALA A 155 -6.89 0.73 0.70
C ALA A 155 -6.39 2.14 1.08
N HIS A 156 -6.36 2.51 2.35
CA HIS A 156 -5.87 3.82 2.77
C HIS A 156 -4.40 4.04 2.37
N GLY A 157 -4.11 5.16 1.70
CA GLY A 157 -2.79 5.45 1.14
C GLY A 157 -2.50 4.73 -0.18
N GLY A 158 -3.52 4.11 -0.80
CA GLY A 158 -3.44 3.43 -2.07
C GLY A 158 -4.31 4.05 -3.16
N TYR A 159 -4.10 3.60 -4.38
CA TYR A 159 -4.96 3.91 -5.51
C TYR A 159 -4.98 2.75 -6.51
N VAL A 160 -5.98 2.75 -7.34
CA VAL A 160 -6.10 1.87 -8.50
C VAL A 160 -6.28 2.68 -9.77
N VAL A 161 -6.01 2.05 -10.91
CA VAL A 161 -6.29 2.63 -12.23
C VAL A 161 -7.75 2.35 -12.57
N GLY A 162 -8.51 3.41 -12.85
CA GLY A 162 -9.93 3.31 -13.19
C GLY A 162 -10.17 2.70 -14.58
N ALA A 163 -11.28 1.97 -14.70
CA ALA A 163 -11.73 1.43 -15.98
C ALA A 163 -11.88 2.54 -17.03
N GLY A 164 -11.61 2.24 -18.30
CA GLY A 164 -11.51 3.22 -19.38
C GLY A 164 -10.10 3.76 -19.61
N SER A 165 -9.20 3.63 -18.64
CA SER A 165 -7.78 3.96 -18.78
C SER A 165 -7.05 2.94 -19.64
N THR A 166 -5.97 3.36 -20.31
CA THR A 166 -5.18 2.52 -21.21
C THR A 166 -3.70 2.53 -20.86
N LEU A 167 -3.06 1.39 -21.05
CA LEU A 167 -1.60 1.21 -20.97
C LEU A 167 -1.07 0.69 -22.31
N PRO A 168 0.25 0.65 -22.52
CA PRO A 168 0.82 0.07 -23.75
C PRO A 168 0.39 -1.37 -24.02
N ASN A 169 0.12 -2.15 -22.99
CA ASN A 169 -0.22 -3.58 -23.05
C ASN A 169 -1.73 -3.87 -22.92
N GLY A 170 -2.62 -2.86 -22.88
CA GLY A 170 -4.05 -3.10 -22.80
C GLY A 170 -4.84 -1.96 -22.13
N ALA A 171 -6.11 -2.23 -21.86
CA ALA A 171 -7.03 -1.30 -21.22
C ALA A 171 -7.54 -1.85 -19.88
N TYR A 172 -8.02 -0.95 -19.03
CA TYR A 172 -8.83 -1.29 -17.86
C TYR A 172 -10.30 -1.27 -18.26
N GLU A 173 -11.03 -2.34 -17.99
CA GLU A 173 -12.40 -2.51 -18.45
C GLU A 173 -13.31 -2.99 -17.31
N VAL A 174 -14.53 -2.47 -17.26
CA VAL A 174 -15.54 -2.99 -16.33
C VAL A 174 -15.97 -4.38 -16.79
N VAL A 175 -15.90 -5.37 -15.90
CA VAL A 175 -16.34 -6.75 -16.12
C VAL A 175 -17.67 -7.00 -15.41
N ASP A 176 -17.84 -6.42 -14.23
CA ASP A 176 -19.05 -6.52 -13.44
C ASP A 176 -19.39 -5.11 -12.92
N PRO A 177 -20.51 -4.51 -13.34
CA PRO A 177 -20.91 -3.16 -12.94
C PRO A 177 -21.66 -3.12 -11.61
N THR A 178 -21.84 -4.25 -10.91
CA THR A 178 -22.48 -4.33 -9.59
C THR A 178 -21.84 -3.31 -8.64
N GLU A 179 -22.63 -2.58 -7.86
CA GLU A 179 -22.08 -1.63 -6.88
C GLU A 179 -21.18 -2.34 -5.87
N PRO A 180 -20.10 -1.67 -5.41
CA PRO A 180 -19.23 -2.25 -4.39
C PRO A 180 -20.00 -2.62 -3.13
N VAL A 181 -19.93 -3.89 -2.75
CA VAL A 181 -20.54 -4.39 -1.50
C VAL A 181 -19.56 -4.22 -0.32
N PRO A 182 -20.01 -4.28 0.93
CA PRO A 182 -19.15 -4.26 2.09
C PRO A 182 -18.07 -5.35 2.01
N LEU A 183 -16.84 -5.02 2.42
CA LEU A 183 -15.75 -6.01 2.51
C LEU A 183 -16.18 -7.14 3.43
N PRO A 184 -16.20 -8.41 2.98
CA PRO A 184 -16.56 -9.54 3.82
C PRO A 184 -15.75 -9.59 5.12
N GLU A 185 -16.40 -9.85 6.24
CA GLU A 185 -15.76 -9.82 7.57
C GLU A 185 -14.56 -10.76 7.67
N TRP A 186 -14.65 -11.93 7.04
CA TRP A 186 -13.55 -12.87 7.02
C TRP A 186 -12.32 -12.36 6.27
N LEU A 187 -12.50 -11.61 5.16
CA LEU A 187 -11.40 -10.92 4.47
C LEU A 187 -10.85 -9.77 5.31
N TYR A 188 -11.75 -9.00 5.95
CA TYR A 188 -11.34 -7.94 6.87
C TYR A 188 -10.47 -8.48 8.01
N ALA A 189 -10.87 -9.60 8.62
CA ALA A 189 -10.10 -10.26 9.69
C ALA A 189 -8.70 -10.70 9.22
N LEU A 190 -8.57 -11.19 7.97
CA LEU A 190 -7.28 -11.54 7.39
C LEU A 190 -6.41 -10.31 7.08
N LEU A 191 -7.01 -9.19 6.71
CA LEU A 191 -6.33 -7.94 6.38
C LEU A 191 -5.98 -7.11 7.62
N THR A 192 -6.72 -7.28 8.70
CA THR A 192 -6.41 -6.63 9.97
C THR A 192 -5.19 -7.30 10.61
N PRO A 193 -4.17 -6.54 11.07
CA PRO A 193 -3.12 -7.13 11.87
C PRO A 193 -3.74 -7.86 13.05
N ARG A 194 -3.46 -9.16 13.20
CA ARG A 194 -3.83 -9.84 14.44
C ARG A 194 -3.24 -9.02 15.58
N GLN A 195 -4.07 -8.35 16.35
CA GLN A 195 -3.69 -7.98 17.69
C GLN A 195 -3.45 -9.32 18.38
N SER A 196 -2.19 -9.65 18.63
CA SER A 196 -1.88 -10.73 19.54
C SER A 196 -2.51 -10.31 20.87
N SER A 197 -3.68 -10.87 21.17
CA SER A 197 -4.31 -10.79 22.50
C SER A 197 -3.43 -11.59 23.45
N ARG A 198 -2.29 -11.04 23.79
CA ARG A 198 -1.54 -11.49 24.94
C ARG A 198 -2.11 -10.70 26.11
N ALA A 199 -2.97 -11.36 26.87
CA ALA A 199 -3.51 -10.83 28.10
C ALA A 199 -2.40 -10.15 28.90
N LEU A 200 -2.68 -8.90 29.31
CA LEU A 200 -1.83 -8.11 30.20
C LEU A 200 -1.84 -8.79 31.58
N THR A 201 -0.90 -9.68 31.82
CA THR A 201 -0.39 -9.95 33.16
C THR A 201 0.92 -9.18 33.25
N ALA A 202 0.90 -8.10 34.01
CA ALA A 202 2.09 -7.35 34.37
C ALA A 202 3.00 -8.28 35.19
N ALA A 203 4.05 -8.81 34.56
CA ALA A 203 5.16 -9.46 35.23
C ALA A 203 6.43 -8.61 35.05
N PRO A 204 7.34 -8.55 36.01
CA PRO A 204 8.53 -7.74 35.95
C PRO A 204 9.40 -8.11 34.74
N VAL A 205 9.93 -7.09 34.04
CA VAL A 205 10.74 -7.21 32.85
C VAL A 205 11.97 -8.08 33.12
N PRO A 206 12.08 -9.29 32.54
CA PRO A 206 13.26 -10.11 32.78
C PRO A 206 14.41 -9.66 31.89
N VAL A 207 15.65 -9.79 32.38
CA VAL A 207 16.93 -9.65 31.66
C VAL A 207 16.98 -10.44 30.31
N ARG A 208 16.01 -11.29 30.04
CA ARG A 208 15.83 -12.01 28.77
C ARG A 208 15.28 -11.15 27.63
N ALA A 209 14.52 -10.07 27.90
CA ALA A 209 13.95 -9.22 26.85
C ALA A 209 15.04 -8.44 26.10
N SER A 210 16.05 -7.93 26.81
CA SER A 210 17.18 -7.21 26.19
C SER A 210 18.07 -8.13 25.34
N ARG A 211 18.24 -9.41 25.73
CA ARG A 211 18.98 -10.39 24.92
C ARG A 211 18.24 -10.74 23.62
N TYR A 212 16.92 -10.81 23.67
CA TYR A 212 16.09 -11.04 22.48
C TYR A 212 16.14 -9.82 21.53
N ALA A 213 16.03 -8.61 22.07
CA ALA A 213 16.15 -7.39 21.28
C ALA A 213 17.52 -7.24 20.61
N ALA A 214 18.61 -7.54 21.33
CA ALA A 214 19.96 -7.55 20.79
C ALA A 214 20.15 -8.63 19.71
N ALA A 215 19.54 -9.82 19.86
CA ALA A 215 19.56 -10.86 18.84
C ALA A 215 18.77 -10.44 17.60
N ALA A 216 17.62 -9.79 17.78
CA ALA A 216 16.82 -9.23 16.68
C ALA A 216 17.58 -8.14 15.92
N LEU A 217 18.30 -7.24 16.63
CA LEU A 217 19.14 -6.21 15.99
C LEU A 217 20.21 -6.85 15.09
N ARG A 218 20.92 -7.85 15.58
CA ARG A 218 21.93 -8.56 14.78
C ARG A 218 21.33 -9.27 13.57
N ALA A 219 20.21 -9.98 13.75
CA ALA A 219 19.56 -10.72 12.67
C ALA A 219 19.03 -9.78 11.56
N GLU A 220 18.36 -8.68 11.93
CA GLU A 220 17.80 -7.74 10.97
C GLU A 220 18.89 -6.94 10.24
N THR A 221 19.96 -6.54 10.92
CA THR A 221 21.10 -5.87 10.28
C THR A 221 21.85 -6.80 9.32
N ALA A 222 22.04 -8.07 9.66
CA ALA A 222 22.62 -9.07 8.77
C ALA A 222 21.73 -9.30 7.53
N ALA A 223 20.41 -9.37 7.69
CA ALA A 223 19.47 -9.52 6.60
C ALA A 223 19.50 -8.30 5.64
N VAL A 224 19.67 -7.08 6.18
CA VAL A 224 19.82 -5.87 5.36
C VAL A 224 21.14 -5.87 4.60
N ALA A 225 22.25 -6.18 5.26
CA ALA A 225 23.58 -6.20 4.64
C ALA A 225 23.67 -7.26 3.51
N GLY A 226 22.98 -8.41 3.66
CA GLY A 226 22.92 -9.47 2.66
C GLY A 226 21.82 -9.29 1.60
N ALA A 227 21.08 -8.18 1.59
CA ALA A 227 19.97 -7.99 0.67
C ALA A 227 20.44 -7.76 -0.77
N GLY A 228 19.91 -8.56 -1.70
CA GLY A 228 20.18 -8.45 -3.14
C GLY A 228 19.59 -7.21 -3.77
N GLU A 229 20.06 -6.89 -4.98
CA GLU A 229 19.55 -5.77 -5.77
C GLU A 229 18.04 -5.93 -6.03
N GLY A 230 17.31 -4.80 -5.99
CA GLY A 230 15.86 -4.77 -6.15
C GLY A 230 15.06 -4.93 -4.85
N VAL A 231 15.67 -5.50 -3.78
CA VAL A 231 14.98 -5.68 -2.47
C VAL A 231 15.66 -4.97 -1.29
N ARG A 232 16.80 -4.30 -1.52
CA ARG A 232 17.59 -3.64 -0.49
C ARG A 232 16.79 -2.66 0.37
N ASN A 233 16.11 -1.72 -0.28
CA ASN A 233 15.33 -0.68 0.42
C ASN A 233 14.11 -1.27 1.14
N SER A 234 13.39 -2.22 0.55
CA SER A 234 12.25 -2.88 1.20
C SER A 234 12.68 -3.68 2.42
N THR A 235 13.83 -4.36 2.37
CA THR A 235 14.43 -5.09 3.49
C THR A 235 14.82 -4.13 4.61
N LEU A 236 15.46 -2.99 4.27
CA LEU A 236 15.84 -1.95 5.24
C LEU A 236 14.62 -1.37 5.97
N VAL A 237 13.55 -1.02 5.24
CA VAL A 237 12.30 -0.50 5.81
C VAL A 237 11.63 -1.55 6.72
N ARG A 238 11.59 -2.82 6.31
CA ARG A 238 11.05 -3.90 7.10
C ARG A 238 11.82 -4.09 8.41
N ALA A 239 13.15 -4.13 8.33
CA ALA A 239 14.03 -4.26 9.48
C ALA A 239 13.87 -3.10 10.47
N ALA A 240 13.82 -1.86 9.98
CA ALA A 240 13.59 -0.68 10.82
C ALA A 240 12.23 -0.74 11.54
N ARG A 241 11.16 -1.19 10.87
CA ARG A 241 9.86 -1.38 11.51
C ARG A 241 9.88 -2.49 12.55
N ALA A 242 10.56 -3.59 12.29
CA ALA A 242 10.69 -4.69 13.23
C ALA A 242 11.45 -4.31 14.49
N LEU A 243 12.53 -3.53 14.35
CA LEU A 243 13.36 -3.08 15.47
C LEU A 243 12.74 -1.92 16.26
N GLY A 244 12.00 -1.04 15.58
CA GLY A 244 11.37 0.12 16.20
C GLY A 244 10.38 -0.20 17.32
N ARG A 245 9.84 -1.43 17.37
CA ARG A 245 8.97 -1.88 18.47
C ARG A 245 9.68 -2.03 19.83
N PHE A 246 11.02 -2.15 19.82
CA PHE A 246 11.81 -2.29 21.04
C PHE A 246 12.28 -0.96 21.63
N ILE A 247 12.09 0.15 20.88
CA ILE A 247 12.51 1.48 21.33
C ILE A 247 11.62 2.02 22.45
N PRO A 248 10.27 1.94 22.39
CA PRO A 248 9.41 2.44 23.47
C PRO A 248 9.57 1.70 24.80
N SER A 249 9.95 0.40 24.77
CA SER A 249 10.24 -0.38 25.99
C SER A 249 11.64 -0.12 26.57
N GLY A 250 12.52 0.59 25.85
CA GLY A 250 13.90 0.80 26.23
C GLY A 250 14.82 -0.40 26.03
N ASP A 251 14.35 -1.48 25.37
CA ASP A 251 15.14 -2.67 25.07
C ASP A 251 16.23 -2.41 24.00
N LEU A 252 16.01 -1.40 23.13
CA LEU A 252 16.99 -0.92 22.17
C LEU A 252 17.04 0.60 22.19
N ASP A 253 18.25 1.16 22.13
CA ASP A 253 18.46 2.59 21.92
C ASP A 253 18.20 2.97 20.47
N ARG A 254 17.47 4.06 20.26
CA ARG A 254 17.11 4.53 18.92
C ARG A 254 18.33 4.83 18.05
N ARG A 255 19.35 5.47 18.60
CA ARG A 255 20.56 5.85 17.87
C ARG A 255 21.36 4.62 17.48
N GLU A 256 21.43 3.62 18.36
CA GLU A 256 22.06 2.33 18.05
C GLU A 256 21.40 1.65 16.86
N VAL A 257 20.05 1.57 16.85
CA VAL A 257 19.28 0.98 15.74
C VAL A 257 19.49 1.78 14.45
N GLU A 258 19.42 3.12 14.50
CA GLU A 258 19.64 3.99 13.33
C GLU A 258 21.04 3.79 12.75
N GLN A 259 22.07 3.75 13.60
CA GLN A 259 23.47 3.57 13.18
C GLN A 259 23.69 2.19 12.55
N ALA A 260 23.21 1.13 13.20
CA ALA A 260 23.36 -0.24 12.73
C ALA A 260 22.68 -0.46 11.36
N LEU A 261 21.43 0.02 11.20
CA LEU A 261 20.67 -0.13 9.96
C LEU A 261 21.23 0.73 8.83
N ASN A 262 21.71 1.96 9.12
CA ASN A 262 22.35 2.80 8.11
C ASN A 262 23.65 2.14 7.62
N SER A 263 24.48 1.62 8.52
CA SER A 263 25.71 0.90 8.16
C SER A 263 25.41 -0.36 7.31
N ALA A 264 24.40 -1.14 7.69
CA ALA A 264 23.96 -2.32 6.94
C ALA A 264 23.42 -1.95 5.54
N GLY A 265 22.64 -0.86 5.43
CA GLY A 265 22.12 -0.37 4.16
C GLY A 265 23.22 0.12 3.21
N LEU A 266 24.24 0.81 3.74
CA LEU A 266 25.43 1.21 2.99
C LEU A 266 26.22 -0.02 2.50
N ALA A 267 26.43 -1.02 3.36
CA ALA A 267 27.07 -2.28 2.99
C ALA A 267 26.33 -3.03 1.89
N ALA A 268 24.98 -2.96 1.89
CA ALA A 268 24.15 -3.50 0.82
C ALA A 268 24.18 -2.67 -0.49
N GLY A 269 24.84 -1.49 -0.51
CA GLY A 269 24.97 -0.62 -1.69
C GLY A 269 23.83 0.40 -1.87
N LEU A 270 23.07 0.72 -0.83
CA LEU A 270 22.14 1.85 -0.82
C LEU A 270 22.92 3.16 -0.59
N ARG A 271 22.35 4.30 -1.05
CA ARG A 271 22.94 5.62 -0.82
C ARG A 271 22.67 6.09 0.61
N GLU A 272 23.60 6.82 1.21
CA GLU A 272 23.49 7.30 2.59
C GLU A 272 22.18 8.09 2.87
N ASN A 273 21.84 9.03 1.99
CA ASN A 273 20.60 9.81 2.12
C ASN A 273 19.33 8.95 2.03
N GLU A 274 19.36 7.89 1.21
CA GLU A 274 18.26 6.93 1.07
C GLU A 274 18.11 6.11 2.36
N CYS A 275 19.23 5.59 2.90
CA CYS A 275 19.23 4.86 4.17
C CYS A 275 18.67 5.72 5.30
N ARG A 276 19.23 6.93 5.51
CA ARG A 276 18.77 7.81 6.60
C ARG A 276 17.28 8.15 6.54
N LYS A 277 16.76 8.49 5.36
CA LYS A 277 15.34 8.81 5.18
C LYS A 277 14.45 7.58 5.40
N ALA A 278 14.81 6.45 4.85
CA ALA A 278 14.06 5.20 4.97
C ALA A 278 14.02 4.72 6.44
N VAL A 279 15.16 4.69 7.12
CA VAL A 279 15.28 4.28 8.52
C VAL A 279 14.51 5.21 9.43
N ALA A 280 14.72 6.53 9.34
CA ALA A 280 14.04 7.50 10.19
C ALA A 280 12.51 7.43 10.01
N SER A 281 12.01 7.37 8.78
CA SER A 281 10.57 7.24 8.49
C SER A 281 9.98 5.95 9.04
N ALA A 282 10.65 4.83 8.85
CA ALA A 282 10.17 3.51 9.30
C ALA A 282 10.19 3.37 10.83
N LEU A 283 11.21 3.90 11.51
CA LEU A 283 11.29 3.94 12.97
C LEU A 283 10.24 4.86 13.57
N ASN A 284 10.04 6.08 13.03
CA ASN A 284 8.99 6.99 13.49
C ASN A 284 7.61 6.34 13.40
N TRP A 285 7.33 5.67 12.28
CA TRP A 285 6.09 4.92 12.10
C TRP A 285 5.96 3.81 13.14
N SER A 286 7.03 3.02 13.35
CA SER A 286 7.00 1.89 14.29
C SER A 286 6.83 2.34 15.73
N VAL A 287 7.55 3.37 16.16
CA VAL A 287 7.43 3.95 17.51
C VAL A 287 6.01 4.47 17.74
N ALA A 288 5.46 5.25 16.80
CA ALA A 288 4.11 5.79 16.92
C ALA A 288 3.02 4.71 17.00
N ASN A 289 3.24 3.55 16.36
CA ASN A 289 2.27 2.45 16.34
C ASN A 289 2.51 1.37 17.42
N ASN A 290 3.59 1.50 18.21
CA ASN A 290 3.92 0.60 19.31
C ASN A 290 4.10 1.33 20.66
N SER A 291 3.90 2.65 20.73
CA SER A 291 3.92 3.42 21.97
C SER A 291 2.78 2.94 22.88
N GLY A 292 3.11 2.18 23.93
CA GLY A 292 2.16 1.59 24.86
C GLY A 292 2.09 0.06 24.85
N ARG A 293 2.93 -0.63 24.06
CA ARG A 293 3.08 -2.07 24.12
C ARG A 293 4.42 -2.45 24.74
N PRO A 294 4.47 -3.22 25.85
CA PRO A 294 5.69 -3.89 26.23
C PRO A 294 6.10 -4.88 25.13
N ALA A 295 7.39 -4.95 24.85
CA ALA A 295 7.99 -5.80 23.83
C ALA A 295 7.87 -7.30 24.15
#